data_21d2f21f9c454f32428f4941616e6ab1
#
_entry.id   21d2f21f9c454f32428f4941616e6ab1
#
_cell.length_a   1.000
_cell.length_b   1.000
_cell.length_c   1.000
_cell.angle_alpha   90.00
_cell.angle_beta   90.00
_cell.angle_gamma   90.00
#
_symmetry.space_group_name_H-M   'P 1'
#
loop_
_entity.id
_entity.type
_entity.pdbx_description
1 polymer ?
#
loop_
_entity_poly.entity_id
_entity_poly.type
_entity_poly.pdbx_seq_one_letter_code
_entity_poly.pdbx_strand_id
1 'polypeptide(L)'
;MAVSLLGFLDAAYLTIEHYRGVVPPCAIVTGCETVTTSQFSLILGVPVALLGAMYYLLLTVLSILYFDTKNERWIKRAAILTPLGLLASTWFIYLQAFIIKAWCLYCLGSATTSLALFVLGMVLLKKKSEIKK
;
A
#
# COMPACT_ATOMS: atom_id res chain seq x y z
N MET A 1 0.77 10.62 -6.83
CA MET A 1 -0.25 11.18 -5.91
C MET A 1 -1.59 10.45 -5.99
N ALA A 2 -2.21 10.35 -7.16
CA ALA A 2 -3.51 9.67 -7.30
C ALA A 2 -3.47 8.21 -6.86
N VAL A 3 -2.45 7.45 -7.25
CA VAL A 3 -2.31 6.02 -6.90
C VAL A 3 -2.10 5.84 -5.40
N SER A 4 -1.26 6.68 -4.78
CA SER A 4 -1.05 6.62 -3.33
C SER A 4 -2.31 7.00 -2.55
N LEU A 5 -3.09 7.94 -3.06
CA LEU A 5 -4.36 8.32 -2.45
C LEU A 5 -5.38 7.18 -2.52
N LEU A 6 -5.45 6.47 -3.65
CA LEU A 6 -6.31 5.30 -3.79
C LEU A 6 -5.91 4.19 -2.82
N GLY A 7 -4.60 3.93 -2.68
CA GLY A 7 -4.09 2.96 -1.71
C GLY A 7 -4.41 3.38 -0.27
N PHE A 8 -4.30 4.67 0.04
CA PHE A 8 -4.67 5.21 1.35
C PHE A 8 -6.15 4.99 1.66
N LEU A 9 -7.03 5.29 0.71
CA LEU A 9 -8.47 5.11 0.90
C LEU A 9 -8.82 3.63 1.15
N ASP A 10 -8.22 2.73 0.39
CA ASP A 10 -8.40 1.29 0.57
C ASP A 10 -7.94 0.83 1.96
N ALA A 11 -6.73 1.20 2.36
CA ALA A 11 -6.17 0.83 3.65
C ALA A 11 -6.92 1.49 4.82
N ALA A 12 -7.36 2.73 4.67
CA ALA A 12 -8.14 3.42 5.69
C ALA A 12 -9.52 2.76 5.87
N TYR A 13 -10.16 2.36 4.78
CA TYR A 13 -11.42 1.63 4.83
C TYR A 13 -11.27 0.34 5.63
N LEU A 14 -10.26 -0.47 5.32
CA LEU A 14 -9.99 -1.71 6.05
C LEU A 14 -9.70 -1.46 7.54
N THR A 15 -8.98 -0.39 7.86
CA THR A 15 -8.68 -0.01 9.25
C THR A 15 -9.95 0.34 10.01
N ILE A 16 -10.83 1.14 9.42
CA ILE A 16 -12.09 1.55 10.02
C ILE A 16 -12.97 0.32 10.27
N GLU A 17 -13.11 -0.55 9.29
CA GLU A 17 -13.91 -1.77 9.43
C GLU A 17 -13.34 -2.70 10.51
N HIS A 18 -12.01 -2.79 10.62
CA HIS A 18 -11.36 -3.58 11.67
C HIS A 18 -11.75 -3.08 13.08
N TYR A 19 -11.70 -1.75 13.31
CA TYR A 19 -12.04 -1.18 14.61
C TYR A 19 -13.55 -1.21 14.91
N ARG A 20 -14.38 -1.25 13.87
CA ARG A 20 -15.83 -1.42 14.04
C ARG A 20 -16.24 -2.86 14.29
N GLY A 21 -15.32 -3.80 14.15
CA GLY A 21 -15.61 -5.23 14.27
C GLY A 21 -16.45 -5.78 13.13
N VAL A 22 -16.48 -5.10 11.99
CA VAL A 22 -17.25 -5.48 10.81
C VAL A 22 -16.30 -6.07 9.77
N VAL A 23 -16.71 -7.16 9.13
CA VAL A 23 -15.94 -7.76 8.03
C VAL A 23 -16.30 -7.04 6.72
N PRO A 24 -15.31 -6.54 5.97
CA PRO A 24 -15.58 -5.89 4.69
C PRO A 24 -16.23 -6.86 3.71
N PRO A 25 -17.27 -6.42 2.97
CA PRO A 25 -17.90 -7.28 1.98
C PRO A 25 -16.97 -7.55 0.80
N CYS A 26 -16.83 -8.83 0.44
CA CYS A 26 -16.10 -9.26 -0.76
C CYS A 26 -17.11 -9.77 -1.80
N ALA A 27 -17.24 -9.03 -2.90
CA ALA A 27 -18.19 -9.35 -3.96
C ALA A 27 -17.72 -10.50 -4.88
N ILE A 28 -16.42 -10.64 -5.06
CA ILE A 28 -15.83 -11.56 -6.07
C ILE A 28 -15.08 -12.71 -5.41
N VAL A 29 -14.42 -12.46 -4.27
CA VAL A 29 -13.59 -13.45 -3.57
C VAL A 29 -14.10 -13.61 -2.14
N THR A 30 -14.27 -14.84 -1.68
CA THR A 30 -14.85 -15.15 -0.36
C THR A 30 -13.83 -15.16 0.78
N GLY A 31 -12.55 -14.86 0.51
CA GLY A 31 -11.47 -14.96 1.48
C GLY A 31 -11.18 -13.73 2.33
N CYS A 32 -11.88 -12.60 2.11
CA CYS A 32 -11.60 -11.35 2.83
C CYS A 32 -11.75 -11.50 4.34
N GLU A 33 -12.78 -12.17 4.80
CA GLU A 33 -13.01 -12.42 6.22
C GLU A 33 -11.84 -13.19 6.82
N THR A 34 -11.43 -14.28 6.19
CA THR A 34 -10.34 -15.13 6.69
C THR A 34 -9.03 -14.36 6.79
N VAL A 35 -8.71 -13.53 5.79
CA VAL A 35 -7.47 -12.75 5.78
C VAL A 35 -7.52 -11.62 6.82
N THR A 36 -8.62 -10.88 6.89
CA THR A 36 -8.71 -9.71 7.77
C THR A 36 -8.86 -10.07 9.24
N THR A 37 -9.37 -11.26 9.55
CA THR A 37 -9.51 -11.75 10.93
C THR A 37 -8.36 -12.67 11.36
N SER A 38 -7.40 -12.95 10.48
CA SER A 38 -6.25 -13.81 10.80
C SER A 38 -5.30 -13.13 11.79
N GLN A 39 -4.51 -13.95 12.50
CA GLN A 39 -3.46 -13.43 13.38
C GLN A 39 -2.42 -12.60 12.65
N PHE A 40 -2.27 -12.80 11.33
CA PHE A 40 -1.34 -12.04 10.48
C PHE A 40 -1.87 -10.65 10.11
N SER A 41 -3.15 -10.35 10.36
CA SER A 41 -3.71 -9.01 10.16
C SER A 41 -3.27 -8.02 11.24
N LEU A 42 -2.66 -8.50 12.32
CA LEU A 42 -2.14 -7.69 13.42
C LEU A 42 -0.63 -7.89 13.56
N ILE A 43 0.11 -6.79 13.70
CA ILE A 43 1.53 -6.80 14.04
C ILE A 43 1.68 -6.04 15.35
N LEU A 44 2.12 -6.74 16.41
CA LEU A 44 2.28 -6.14 17.75
C LEU A 44 1.00 -5.46 18.27
N GLY A 45 -0.16 -6.05 17.94
CA GLY A 45 -1.46 -5.50 18.34
C GLY A 45 -1.98 -4.36 17.45
N VAL A 46 -1.24 -3.97 16.41
CA VAL A 46 -1.63 -2.91 15.48
C VAL A 46 -2.11 -3.52 14.17
N PRO A 47 -3.29 -3.11 13.65
CA PRO A 47 -3.75 -3.60 12.35
C PRO A 47 -2.78 -3.28 11.23
N VAL A 48 -2.48 -4.26 10.39
CA VAL A 48 -1.60 -4.08 9.22
C VAL A 48 -2.19 -3.03 8.28
N ALA A 49 -3.52 -2.97 8.15
CA ALA A 49 -4.20 -1.97 7.35
C ALA A 49 -3.88 -0.54 7.80
N LEU A 50 -3.76 -0.31 9.12
CA LEU A 50 -3.36 0.99 9.67
C LEU A 50 -1.94 1.36 9.27
N LEU A 51 -1.01 0.40 9.34
CA LEU A 51 0.37 0.61 8.88
C LEU A 51 0.42 0.95 7.40
N GLY A 52 -0.38 0.26 6.59
CA GLY A 52 -0.53 0.55 5.16
C GLY A 52 -1.10 1.94 4.90
N ALA A 53 -2.12 2.33 5.67
CA ALA A 53 -2.71 3.65 5.56
C ALA A 53 -1.69 4.76 5.86
N MET A 54 -0.89 4.60 6.92
CA MET A 54 0.17 5.56 7.25
C MET A 54 1.24 5.63 6.16
N TYR A 55 1.61 4.50 5.60
CA TYR A 55 2.56 4.43 4.48
C TYR A 55 2.05 5.19 3.25
N TYR A 56 0.81 4.94 2.84
CA TYR A 56 0.21 5.64 1.69
C TYR A 56 0.01 7.12 1.97
N LEU A 57 -0.34 7.48 3.20
CA LEU A 57 -0.46 8.88 3.61
C LEU A 57 0.89 9.60 3.48
N LEU A 58 1.98 8.97 3.94
CA LEU A 58 3.32 9.51 3.80
C LEU A 58 3.68 9.74 2.33
N LEU A 59 3.42 8.77 1.46
CA LEU A 59 3.67 8.92 0.03
C LEU A 59 2.85 10.05 -0.58
N THR A 60 1.59 10.19 -0.17
CA THR A 60 0.72 11.26 -0.64
C THR A 60 1.24 12.63 -0.20
N VAL A 61 1.64 12.78 1.06
CA VAL A 61 2.20 14.03 1.60
C VAL A 61 3.50 14.40 0.86
N LEU A 62 4.40 13.44 0.66
CA LEU A 62 5.64 13.68 -0.09
C LEU A 62 5.36 14.11 -1.53
N SER A 63 4.33 13.54 -2.16
CA SER A 63 3.92 13.92 -3.50
C SER A 63 3.36 15.35 -3.54
N ILE A 64 2.55 15.72 -2.57
CA ILE A 64 2.00 17.07 -2.45
C ILE A 64 3.12 18.09 -2.24
N LEU A 65 4.07 17.79 -1.35
CA LEU A 65 5.22 18.66 -1.11
C LEU A 65 6.06 18.84 -2.37
N TYR A 66 6.19 17.80 -3.18
CA TYR A 66 6.87 17.92 -4.47
C TYR A 66 6.14 18.87 -5.42
N PHE A 67 4.82 18.77 -5.53
CA PHE A 67 4.04 19.64 -6.40
C PHE A 67 4.06 21.10 -5.94
N ASP A 68 4.07 21.33 -4.63
CA ASP A 68 4.08 22.66 -4.03
C ASP A 68 5.46 23.34 -4.16
N THR A 69 6.51 22.67 -3.73
CA THR A 69 7.88 23.24 -3.67
C THR A 69 8.67 23.03 -4.94
N LYS A 70 8.24 22.15 -5.84
CA LYS A 70 8.98 21.73 -7.05
C LYS A 70 10.39 21.19 -6.73
N ASN A 71 10.62 20.79 -5.47
CA ASN A 71 11.90 20.30 -5.02
C ASN A 71 11.97 18.77 -5.22
N GLU A 72 12.89 18.35 -6.05
CA GLU A 72 13.09 16.96 -6.43
C GLU A 72 13.43 16.02 -5.27
N ARG A 73 13.85 16.56 -4.14
CA ARG A 73 14.18 15.76 -2.94
C ARG A 73 12.96 14.98 -2.45
N TRP A 74 11.78 15.56 -2.53
CA TRP A 74 10.53 14.95 -2.04
C TRP A 74 10.14 13.75 -2.87
N ILE A 75 10.14 13.88 -4.20
CA ILE A 75 9.79 12.79 -5.10
C ILE A 75 10.83 11.65 -5.05
N LYS A 76 12.10 12.01 -4.86
CA LYS A 76 13.18 11.03 -4.69
C LYS A 76 12.97 10.21 -3.41
N ARG A 77 12.63 10.86 -2.30
CA ARG A 77 12.31 10.17 -1.04
C ARG A 77 11.11 9.25 -1.19
N ALA A 78 10.05 9.74 -1.83
CA ALA A 78 8.88 8.92 -2.12
C ALA A 78 9.25 7.67 -2.94
N ALA A 79 10.03 7.85 -4.00
CA ALA A 79 10.46 6.74 -4.86
C ALA A 79 11.31 5.71 -4.12
N ILE A 80 12.17 6.15 -3.18
CA ILE A 80 13.00 5.25 -2.37
C ILE A 80 12.14 4.42 -1.40
N LEU A 81 10.99 4.94 -0.99
CA LEU A 81 10.06 4.21 -0.10
C LEU A 81 9.23 3.15 -0.84
N THR A 82 9.06 3.25 -2.15
CA THR A 82 8.20 2.32 -2.90
C THR A 82 8.66 0.86 -2.85
N PRO A 83 9.97 0.52 -2.88
CA PRO A 83 10.41 -0.87 -2.73
C PRO A 83 9.99 -1.50 -1.41
N LEU A 84 9.93 -0.70 -0.34
CA LEU A 84 9.49 -1.19 0.97
C LEU A 84 8.03 -1.67 0.92
N GLY A 85 7.15 -0.89 0.28
CA GLY A 85 5.75 -1.28 0.09
C GLY A 85 5.61 -2.52 -0.77
N LEU A 86 6.42 -2.64 -1.82
CA LEU A 86 6.42 -3.82 -2.69
C LEU A 86 6.87 -5.08 -1.93
N LEU A 87 7.90 -4.98 -1.11
CA LEU A 87 8.36 -6.10 -0.28
C LEU A 87 7.27 -6.54 0.70
N ALA A 88 6.63 -5.59 1.38
CA ALA A 88 5.53 -5.89 2.29
C ALA A 88 4.35 -6.54 1.56
N SER A 89 3.99 -6.02 0.39
CA SER A 89 2.90 -6.59 -0.42
C SER A 89 3.22 -8.02 -0.87
N THR A 90 4.45 -8.27 -1.29
CA THR A 90 4.91 -9.61 -1.68
C THR A 90 4.80 -10.58 -0.52
N TRP A 91 5.20 -10.15 0.68
CA TRP A 91 5.08 -10.95 1.89
C TRP A 91 3.63 -11.31 2.20
N PHE A 92 2.72 -10.34 2.13
CA PHE A 92 1.30 -10.59 2.38
C PHE A 92 0.64 -11.46 1.31
N ILE A 93 1.05 -11.34 0.05
CA ILE A 93 0.59 -12.24 -1.02
C ILE A 93 1.04 -13.66 -0.73
N TYR A 94 2.29 -13.85 -0.29
CA TYR A 94 2.82 -15.14 0.10
C TYR A 94 1.99 -15.75 1.24
N LEU A 95 1.70 -14.97 2.29
CA LEU A 95 0.87 -15.43 3.41
C LEU A 95 -0.53 -15.86 2.95
N GLN A 96 -1.15 -15.09 2.08
CA GLN A 96 -2.48 -15.41 1.54
C GLN A 96 -2.48 -16.69 0.72
N ALA A 97 -1.46 -16.88 -0.11
CA ALA A 97 -1.38 -18.02 -1.04
C ALA A 97 -1.02 -19.32 -0.34
N PHE A 98 -0.08 -19.30 0.62
CA PHE A 98 0.54 -20.52 1.15
C PHE A 98 0.19 -20.80 2.60
N ILE A 99 -0.05 -19.80 3.43
CA ILE A 99 -0.28 -19.98 4.88
C ILE A 99 -1.76 -19.84 5.22
N ILE A 100 -2.38 -18.72 4.86
CA ILE A 100 -3.81 -18.48 5.11
C ILE A 100 -4.68 -19.30 4.14
N LYS A 101 -4.20 -19.47 2.91
CA LYS A 101 -4.92 -20.15 1.82
C LYS A 101 -6.26 -19.50 1.49
N ALA A 102 -6.34 -18.18 1.63
CA ALA A 102 -7.50 -17.37 1.32
C ALA A 102 -7.04 -16.05 0.70
N TRP A 103 -7.84 -15.51 -0.20
CA TRP A 103 -7.52 -14.29 -0.95
C TRP A 103 -8.43 -13.16 -0.49
N CYS A 104 -7.85 -11.99 -0.27
CA CYS A 104 -8.58 -10.78 0.06
C CYS A 104 -8.53 -9.80 -1.12
N LEU A 105 -9.69 -9.40 -1.63
CA LEU A 105 -9.76 -8.47 -2.76
C LEU A 105 -9.11 -7.12 -2.45
N TYR A 106 -9.32 -6.61 -1.25
CA TYR A 106 -8.74 -5.33 -0.81
C TYR A 106 -7.21 -5.41 -0.69
N CYS A 107 -6.70 -6.53 -0.18
CA CYS A 107 -5.25 -6.75 -0.08
C CYS A 107 -4.60 -6.87 -1.46
N LEU A 108 -5.26 -7.52 -2.40
CA LEU A 108 -4.81 -7.60 -3.78
C LEU A 108 -4.81 -6.22 -4.46
N GLY A 109 -5.84 -5.41 -4.19
CA GLY A 109 -5.91 -4.02 -4.64
C GLY A 109 -4.75 -3.19 -4.11
N SER A 110 -4.46 -3.31 -2.81
CA SER A 110 -3.31 -2.64 -2.18
C SER A 110 -1.99 -3.11 -2.79
N ALA A 111 -1.82 -4.40 -3.03
CA ALA A 111 -0.62 -4.95 -3.68
C ALA A 111 -0.45 -4.38 -5.10
N THR A 112 -1.53 -4.27 -5.85
CA THR A 112 -1.52 -3.68 -7.20
C THR A 112 -1.10 -2.21 -7.16
N THR A 113 -1.63 -1.42 -6.21
CA THR A 113 -1.24 -0.02 -6.04
C THR A 113 0.22 0.12 -5.63
N SER A 114 0.72 -0.76 -4.76
CA SER A 114 2.14 -0.79 -4.37
C SER A 114 3.04 -1.08 -5.57
N LEU A 115 2.66 -2.03 -6.41
CA LEU A 115 3.39 -2.36 -7.64
C LEU A 115 3.39 -1.16 -8.60
N ALA A 116 2.25 -0.52 -8.78
CA ALA A 116 2.14 0.67 -9.63
C ALA A 116 3.03 1.81 -9.13
N LEU A 117 3.05 2.05 -7.82
CA LEU A 117 3.90 3.07 -7.19
C LEU A 117 5.38 2.73 -7.37
N PHE A 118 5.77 1.46 -7.24
CA PHE A 118 7.15 1.03 -7.46
C PHE A 118 7.57 1.30 -8.91
N VAL A 119 6.76 0.91 -9.87
CA VAL A 119 7.05 1.13 -11.30
C VAL A 119 7.15 2.63 -11.60
N LEU A 120 6.20 3.43 -11.13
CA LEU A 120 6.22 4.88 -11.31
C LEU A 120 7.45 5.51 -10.64
N GLY A 121 7.80 5.08 -9.44
CA GLY A 121 8.98 5.56 -8.72
C GLY A 121 10.27 5.26 -9.49
N MET A 122 10.42 4.06 -10.01
CA MET A 122 11.60 3.66 -10.80
C MET A 122 11.68 4.43 -12.11
N VAL A 123 10.56 4.62 -12.80
CA VAL A 123 10.51 5.39 -14.06
C VAL A 123 10.92 6.84 -13.81
N LEU A 124 10.41 7.46 -12.74
CA LEU A 124 10.75 8.84 -12.39
C LEU A 124 12.22 9.00 -12.05
N LEU A 125 12.81 8.07 -11.28
CA LEU A 125 14.24 8.10 -10.94
C LEU A 125 15.12 7.93 -12.18
N LYS A 126 14.75 7.01 -13.08
CA LYS A 126 15.49 6.76 -14.32
C LYS A 126 15.44 7.97 -15.25
N LYS A 127 14.25 8.50 -15.49
CA LYS A 127 14.06 9.69 -16.34
C LYS A 127 14.87 10.88 -15.85
N LYS A 128 14.93 11.07 -14.54
CA LYS A 128 15.69 12.13 -13.92
C LYS A 128 17.20 11.94 -14.07
N SER A 129 17.68 10.68 -13.93
CA SER A 129 19.08 10.34 -14.18
C SER A 129 19.52 10.68 -15.60
N GLU A 130 18.64 10.46 -16.59
CA GLU A 130 18.90 10.79 -17.99
C GLU A 130 18.96 12.31 -18.25
N ILE A 131 18.10 13.08 -17.57
CA ILE A 131 18.07 14.56 -17.72
C ILE A 131 19.34 15.20 -17.13
N LYS A 132 19.93 14.59 -16.09
CA LYS A 132 21.19 15.11 -15.49
C LYS A 132 22.46 14.80 -16.29
N LYS A 133 22.38 13.90 -17.25
CA LYS A 133 23.46 13.64 -18.18
C LYS A 133 23.43 14.62 -19.36
#